data_549921c356571e0d4f36f73cffc701d1
#
_entry.id   549921c356571e0d4f36f73cffc701d1
#
_cell.length_a   1.000
_cell.length_b   1.000
_cell.length_c   1.000
_cell.angle_alpha   90.00
_cell.angle_beta   90.00
_cell.angle_gamma   90.00
#
_symmetry.space_group_name_H-M   'P 1'
#
loop_
_entity.id
_entity.type
_entity.pdbx_description
1 polymer ?
#
loop_
_entity_poly.entity_id
_entity_poly.type
_entity_poly.pdbx_seq_one_letter_code
_entity_poly.pdbx_strand_id
1 'polypeptide(L)'
;VSTNGATTGPTSKPTSKPTAKTTAGSDGLLPVAKYVQKNRSVWNLILVNDYNPLPENFESTIHIADFRGPGKQCDARIVEPLNQMIKAGAAYNLTPISMFRSRELQTKLYNNEVAKWQGQGYSLENAKIKAATVVKRPGESEHNTGLTLDILGSGHTSLTESFEKTPAFK
;
A
#
# COMPACT_ATOMS: atom_id res chain seq x y z
N VAL A 1 50.00 32.31 3.45
CA VAL A 1 48.90 32.61 2.49
C VAL A 1 47.95 31.43 2.55
N SER A 2 46.83 31.64 3.28
CA SER A 2 45.71 30.66 3.39
C SER A 2 44.77 30.88 2.23
N THR A 3 44.35 29.83 1.56
CA THR A 3 43.21 29.87 0.66
C THR A 3 42.17 28.86 1.12
N ASN A 4 41.06 29.38 1.65
CA ASN A 4 39.83 28.66 1.90
C ASN A 4 39.19 28.20 0.61
N GLY A 5 39.02 26.88 0.44
CA GLY A 5 38.19 26.30 -0.60
C GLY A 5 36.85 25.85 -0.03
N ALA A 6 35.81 26.64 -0.21
CA ALA A 6 34.45 26.27 0.14
C ALA A 6 33.90 25.32 -0.95
N THR A 7 33.68 24.09 -0.60
CA THR A 7 32.97 23.10 -1.45
C THR A 7 31.47 23.31 -1.31
N THR A 8 30.86 23.94 -2.30
CA THR A 8 29.41 24.00 -2.44
C THR A 8 28.88 22.66 -2.93
N GLY A 9 28.17 21.91 -2.07
CA GLY A 9 27.46 20.73 -2.44
C GLY A 9 26.26 21.07 -3.37
N PRO A 10 25.83 20.15 -4.24
CA PRO A 10 24.77 20.42 -5.19
C PRO A 10 23.42 20.61 -4.46
N THR A 11 22.90 21.83 -4.52
CA THR A 11 21.52 22.14 -4.17
C THR A 11 20.60 21.56 -5.23
N SER A 12 20.10 20.35 -5.01
CA SER A 12 19.02 19.82 -5.84
C SER A 12 17.73 20.56 -5.45
N LYS A 13 17.30 21.43 -6.36
CA LYS A 13 15.99 22.08 -6.36
C LYS A 13 14.91 21.00 -6.29
N PRO A 14 13.90 21.12 -5.41
CA PRO A 14 12.79 20.16 -5.39
C PRO A 14 12.08 20.26 -6.73
N THR A 15 12.08 19.15 -7.47
CA THR A 15 11.27 18.99 -8.68
C THR A 15 9.81 19.09 -8.27
N SER A 16 9.14 20.13 -8.72
CA SER A 16 7.71 20.30 -8.55
C SER A 16 6.98 19.05 -9.07
N LYS A 17 6.14 18.49 -8.20
CA LYS A 17 5.17 17.44 -8.52
C LYS A 17 4.47 17.80 -9.84
N PRO A 18 4.31 16.89 -10.80
CA PRO A 18 3.52 17.15 -11.98
C PRO A 18 2.10 17.48 -11.54
N THR A 19 1.69 18.72 -11.70
CA THR A 19 0.30 19.12 -11.53
C THR A 19 -0.43 18.64 -12.79
N ALA A 20 -0.88 17.40 -12.77
CA ALA A 20 -1.86 16.95 -13.76
C ALA A 20 -3.09 17.82 -13.55
N LYS A 21 -3.34 18.76 -14.47
CA LYS A 21 -4.64 19.45 -14.60
C LYS A 21 -5.66 18.40 -15.03
N THR A 22 -6.19 17.67 -14.08
CA THR A 22 -7.35 16.82 -14.30
C THR A 22 -8.55 17.73 -14.16
N THR A 23 -9.22 18.03 -15.25
CA THR A 23 -10.45 18.83 -15.30
C THR A 23 -11.50 18.14 -14.42
N ALA A 24 -11.80 18.76 -13.28
CA ALA A 24 -12.93 18.34 -12.44
C ALA A 24 -14.22 18.45 -13.27
N GLY A 25 -15.11 17.47 -13.13
CA GLY A 25 -16.45 17.57 -13.70
C GLY A 25 -17.25 18.73 -13.09
N SER A 26 -18.44 18.99 -13.62
CA SER A 26 -19.34 20.06 -13.15
C SER A 26 -19.71 19.99 -11.65
N ASP A 27 -19.44 18.87 -10.99
CA ASP A 27 -19.61 18.62 -9.55
C ASP A 27 -18.31 18.78 -8.74
N GLY A 28 -17.23 19.25 -9.36
CA GLY A 28 -15.93 19.45 -8.71
C GLY A 28 -15.15 18.16 -8.44
N LEU A 29 -15.67 16.99 -8.77
CA LEU A 29 -15.05 15.70 -8.54
C LEU A 29 -14.28 15.22 -9.77
N LEU A 30 -13.13 14.63 -9.54
CA LEU A 30 -12.42 13.89 -10.58
C LEU A 30 -13.26 12.69 -11.03
N PRO A 31 -13.19 12.26 -12.32
CA PRO A 31 -13.92 11.11 -12.82
C PRO A 31 -13.76 9.84 -11.96
N VAL A 32 -12.56 9.63 -11.44
CA VAL A 32 -12.27 8.51 -10.55
C VAL A 32 -13.00 8.64 -9.20
N ALA A 33 -13.04 9.85 -8.63
CA ALA A 33 -13.75 10.10 -7.39
C ALA A 33 -15.25 9.86 -7.52
N LYS A 34 -15.86 10.23 -8.67
CA LYS A 34 -17.26 9.90 -8.98
C LYS A 34 -17.52 8.40 -9.04
N TYR A 35 -16.62 7.67 -9.68
CA TYR A 35 -16.73 6.21 -9.78
C TYR A 35 -16.63 5.56 -8.40
N VAL A 36 -15.66 5.96 -7.60
CA VAL A 36 -15.46 5.47 -6.24
C VAL A 36 -16.67 5.77 -5.34
N GLN A 37 -17.21 6.99 -5.40
CA GLN A 37 -18.41 7.33 -4.64
C GLN A 37 -19.61 6.51 -5.06
N LYS A 38 -19.81 6.33 -6.38
CA LYS A 38 -20.92 5.54 -6.91
C LYS A 38 -20.83 4.07 -6.50
N ASN A 39 -19.63 3.53 -6.37
CA ASN A 39 -19.38 2.12 -6.04
C ASN A 39 -19.05 1.87 -4.56
N ARG A 40 -19.05 2.90 -3.70
CA ARG A 40 -18.81 2.71 -2.25
C ARG A 40 -19.80 1.78 -1.55
N SER A 41 -20.98 1.59 -2.15
CA SER A 41 -21.95 0.59 -1.70
C SER A 41 -21.52 -0.86 -2.02
N VAL A 42 -20.57 -1.03 -2.93
CA VAL A 42 -20.07 -2.35 -3.32
C VAL A 42 -18.84 -2.66 -2.47
N TRP A 43 -19.04 -3.49 -1.48
CA TRP A 43 -18.06 -3.78 -0.42
C TRP A 43 -16.69 -4.27 -0.93
N ASN A 44 -16.62 -4.86 -2.11
CA ASN A 44 -15.41 -5.41 -2.72
C ASN A 44 -14.78 -4.50 -3.80
N LEU A 45 -15.35 -3.33 -4.04
CA LEU A 45 -14.82 -2.35 -4.99
C LEU A 45 -14.44 -1.06 -4.28
N ILE A 46 -13.48 -1.14 -3.36
CA ILE A 46 -13.01 -0.02 -2.56
C ILE A 46 -11.67 0.45 -3.15
N LEU A 47 -11.64 1.66 -3.69
CA LEU A 47 -10.39 2.29 -4.09
C LEU A 47 -9.73 2.92 -2.86
N VAL A 48 -8.51 2.49 -2.56
CA VAL A 48 -7.69 3.01 -1.46
C VAL A 48 -6.34 3.47 -1.99
N ASN A 49 -5.98 4.70 -1.72
CA ASN A 49 -4.67 5.28 -2.03
C ASN A 49 -4.50 6.62 -1.29
N ASP A 50 -3.41 7.33 -1.59
CA ASP A 50 -3.06 8.64 -1.01
C ASP A 50 -4.15 9.72 -1.20
N TYR A 51 -5.04 9.57 -2.20
CA TYR A 51 -6.13 10.50 -2.52
C TYR A 51 -7.48 10.02 -2.00
N ASN A 52 -7.60 8.74 -1.69
CA ASN A 52 -8.82 8.09 -1.23
C ASN A 52 -8.51 7.26 0.03
N PRO A 53 -8.15 7.89 1.15
CA PRO A 53 -7.89 7.16 2.38
C PRO A 53 -9.19 6.58 2.96
N LEU A 54 -9.07 5.46 3.62
CA LEU A 54 -10.17 4.86 4.37
C LEU A 54 -10.54 5.75 5.58
N PRO A 55 -11.83 5.86 5.92
CA PRO A 55 -12.27 6.51 7.16
C PRO A 55 -11.58 5.91 8.39
N GLU A 56 -11.44 6.69 9.47
CA GLU A 56 -10.79 6.21 10.69
C GLU A 56 -11.51 5.01 11.32
N ASN A 57 -12.81 4.98 11.23
CA ASN A 57 -13.65 3.90 11.74
C ASN A 57 -13.88 2.75 10.75
N PHE A 58 -13.19 2.72 9.61
CA PHE A 58 -13.43 1.68 8.58
C PHE A 58 -13.24 0.27 9.13
N GLU A 59 -12.23 0.06 9.96
CA GLU A 59 -11.91 -1.26 10.53
C GLU A 59 -13.07 -1.86 11.34
N SER A 60 -13.90 -1.02 11.95
CA SER A 60 -15.12 -1.47 12.66
C SER A 60 -16.26 -1.90 11.73
N THR A 61 -16.14 -1.67 10.43
CA THR A 61 -17.17 -2.01 9.43
C THR A 61 -16.92 -3.33 8.72
N ILE A 62 -15.78 -3.98 8.98
CA ILE A 62 -15.38 -5.26 8.39
C ILE A 62 -15.27 -6.35 9.45
N HIS A 63 -15.47 -7.58 9.04
CA HIS A 63 -15.31 -8.75 9.90
C HIS A 63 -14.05 -9.50 9.49
N ILE A 64 -13.01 -9.42 10.30
CA ILE A 64 -11.73 -10.07 10.05
C ILE A 64 -11.78 -11.52 10.57
N ALA A 65 -11.36 -12.45 9.72
CA ALA A 65 -11.23 -13.86 10.01
C ALA A 65 -9.82 -14.38 9.75
N ASP A 66 -9.41 -15.40 10.47
CA ASP A 66 -8.16 -16.10 10.21
C ASP A 66 -8.23 -16.88 8.90
N PHE A 67 -7.12 -16.87 8.17
CA PHE A 67 -6.96 -17.59 6.92
C PHE A 67 -5.72 -18.49 6.95
N ARG A 68 -5.92 -19.81 6.96
CA ARG A 68 -4.86 -20.84 6.92
C ARG A 68 -3.78 -20.70 7.99
N GLY A 69 -4.13 -20.22 9.17
CA GLY A 69 -3.25 -20.20 10.32
C GLY A 69 -3.07 -18.81 10.93
N PRO A 70 -2.41 -18.75 12.09
CA PRO A 70 -2.27 -17.53 12.87
C PRO A 70 -1.46 -16.45 12.12
N GLY A 71 -1.88 -15.21 12.29
CA GLY A 71 -1.21 -14.05 11.69
C GLY A 71 -1.52 -13.80 10.22
N LYS A 72 -2.34 -14.65 9.58
CA LYS A 72 -2.87 -14.42 8.24
C LYS A 72 -4.37 -14.20 8.34
N GLN A 73 -4.79 -12.97 8.14
CA GLN A 73 -6.18 -12.56 8.33
C GLN A 73 -6.69 -11.83 7.08
N CYS A 74 -7.99 -11.95 6.82
CA CYS A 74 -8.67 -11.22 5.75
C CYS A 74 -10.12 -10.93 6.15
N ASP A 75 -10.81 -10.15 5.33
CA ASP A 75 -12.26 -10.01 5.47
C ASP A 75 -12.93 -11.38 5.34
N ALA A 76 -13.81 -11.71 6.28
CA ALA A 76 -14.46 -13.03 6.35
C ALA A 76 -15.18 -13.41 5.04
N ARG A 77 -15.66 -12.40 4.29
CA ARG A 77 -16.38 -12.59 3.02
C ARG A 77 -15.51 -13.14 1.90
N ILE A 78 -14.18 -12.96 1.98
CA ILE A 78 -13.27 -13.46 0.94
C ILE A 78 -12.58 -14.77 1.30
N VAL A 79 -12.79 -15.32 2.50
CA VAL A 79 -12.15 -16.58 2.93
C VAL A 79 -12.42 -17.72 1.95
N GLU A 80 -13.69 -17.93 1.56
CA GLU A 80 -14.04 -19.01 0.64
C GLU A 80 -13.58 -18.75 -0.80
N PRO A 81 -13.83 -17.58 -1.41
CA PRO A 81 -13.25 -17.26 -2.71
C PRO A 81 -11.73 -17.42 -2.76
N LEU A 82 -11.03 -17.02 -1.70
CA LEU A 82 -9.57 -17.12 -1.61
C LEU A 82 -9.11 -18.59 -1.52
N ASN A 83 -9.83 -19.44 -0.78
CA ASN A 83 -9.57 -20.87 -0.76
C ASN A 83 -9.74 -21.51 -2.14
N GLN A 84 -10.79 -21.12 -2.88
CA GLN A 84 -11.03 -21.58 -4.25
C GLN A 84 -9.91 -21.14 -5.19
N MET A 85 -9.47 -19.89 -5.11
CA MET A 85 -8.36 -19.37 -5.90
C MET A 85 -7.07 -20.17 -5.64
N ILE A 86 -6.70 -20.39 -4.37
CA ILE A 86 -5.48 -21.13 -4.03
C ILE A 86 -5.59 -22.61 -4.45
N LYS A 87 -6.79 -23.20 -4.34
CA LYS A 87 -7.03 -24.56 -4.83
C LYS A 87 -6.88 -24.65 -6.35
N ALA A 88 -7.43 -23.71 -7.09
CA ALA A 88 -7.29 -23.64 -8.55
C ALA A 88 -5.82 -23.45 -8.96
N GLY A 89 -5.07 -22.65 -8.21
CA GLY A 89 -3.63 -22.40 -8.42
C GLY A 89 -2.70 -23.41 -7.74
N ALA A 90 -3.16 -24.58 -7.34
CA ALA A 90 -2.36 -25.56 -6.57
C ALA A 90 -1.05 -25.96 -7.27
N ALA A 91 -1.05 -26.04 -8.60
CA ALA A 91 0.14 -26.36 -9.40
C ALA A 91 1.27 -25.30 -9.25
N TYR A 92 0.93 -24.09 -8.84
CA TYR A 92 1.85 -22.97 -8.64
C TYR A 92 2.27 -22.78 -7.19
N ASN A 93 1.77 -23.58 -6.24
CA ASN A 93 2.01 -23.48 -4.80
C ASN A 93 1.80 -22.06 -4.28
N LEU A 94 0.65 -21.47 -4.59
CA LEU A 94 0.32 -20.11 -4.19
C LEU A 94 0.32 -19.97 -2.67
N THR A 95 1.14 -19.04 -2.17
CA THR A 95 1.33 -18.83 -0.73
C THR A 95 1.08 -17.36 -0.37
N PRO A 96 0.02 -17.03 0.38
CA PRO A 96 -0.16 -15.70 0.94
C PRO A 96 0.93 -15.38 1.94
N ILE A 97 1.55 -14.20 1.82
CA ILE A 97 2.64 -13.74 2.69
C ILE A 97 2.27 -12.53 3.54
N SER A 98 1.52 -11.59 3.01
CA SER A 98 0.97 -10.45 3.73
C SER A 98 -0.51 -10.33 3.38
N MET A 99 -1.36 -10.10 4.39
CA MET A 99 -2.80 -10.02 4.22
C MET A 99 -3.36 -8.80 4.94
N PHE A 100 -4.49 -8.90 5.64
CA PHE A 100 -5.04 -7.81 6.42
C PHE A 100 -3.99 -7.18 7.32
N ARG A 101 -4.00 -5.87 7.38
CA ARG A 101 -3.14 -5.08 8.22
C ARG A 101 -3.98 -4.05 8.95
N SER A 102 -4.06 -4.16 10.28
CA SER A 102 -4.79 -3.17 11.08
C SER A 102 -4.22 -1.77 10.91
N ARG A 103 -5.03 -0.76 11.15
CA ARG A 103 -4.59 0.64 11.14
C ARG A 103 -3.46 0.88 12.14
N GLU A 104 -3.52 0.22 13.30
CA GLU A 104 -2.47 0.28 14.31
C GLU A 104 -1.14 -0.29 13.79
N LEU A 105 -1.16 -1.48 13.20
CA LEU A 105 0.03 -2.09 12.61
C LEU A 105 0.59 -1.24 11.47
N GLN A 106 -0.28 -0.70 10.61
CA GLN A 106 0.14 0.20 9.53
C GLN A 106 0.81 1.46 10.08
N THR A 107 0.27 2.00 11.17
CA THR A 107 0.86 3.16 11.87
C THR A 107 2.27 2.84 12.38
N LYS A 108 2.43 1.69 13.02
CA LYS A 108 3.73 1.23 13.51
C LYS A 108 4.75 1.08 12.38
N LEU A 109 4.36 0.42 11.29
CA LEU A 109 5.22 0.22 10.13
C LEU A 109 5.64 1.55 9.49
N TYR A 110 4.69 2.46 9.30
CA TYR A 110 4.96 3.78 8.75
C TYR A 110 5.92 4.60 9.64
N ASN A 111 5.67 4.62 10.95
CA ASN A 111 6.51 5.35 11.90
C ASN A 111 7.93 4.78 11.96
N ASN A 112 8.09 3.46 11.89
CA ASN A 112 9.39 2.81 11.81
C ASN A 112 10.16 3.24 10.55
N GLU A 113 9.50 3.32 9.41
CA GLU A 113 10.14 3.78 8.17
C GLU A 113 10.50 5.27 8.24
N VAL A 114 9.65 6.11 8.86
CA VAL A 114 10.00 7.52 9.13
C VAL A 114 11.25 7.63 10.00
N ALA A 115 11.30 6.87 11.09
CA ALA A 115 12.47 6.86 11.99
C ALA A 115 13.75 6.42 11.28
N LYS A 116 13.68 5.45 10.41
CA LYS A 116 14.79 4.99 9.58
C LYS A 116 15.32 6.11 8.67
N TRP A 117 14.46 6.88 8.02
CA TRP A 117 14.87 8.02 7.19
C TRP A 117 15.45 9.16 8.04
N GLN A 118 14.90 9.41 9.23
CA GLN A 118 15.48 10.37 10.17
C GLN A 118 16.89 9.94 10.63
N GLY A 119 17.08 8.66 10.89
CA GLY A 119 18.40 8.10 11.19
C GLY A 119 19.45 8.27 10.09
N GLN A 120 19.00 8.49 8.84
CA GLN A 120 19.84 8.82 7.69
C GLN A 120 20.06 10.34 7.52
N GLY A 121 19.62 11.18 8.48
CA GLY A 121 19.82 12.63 8.48
C GLY A 121 18.73 13.45 7.79
N TYR A 122 17.60 12.85 7.38
CA TYR A 122 16.49 13.61 6.82
C TYR A 122 15.70 14.33 7.91
N SER A 123 15.21 15.55 7.59
CA SER A 123 14.24 16.22 8.46
C SER A 123 12.97 15.37 8.60
N LEU A 124 12.21 15.55 9.67
CA LEU A 124 10.96 14.82 9.91
C LEU A 124 10.00 14.91 8.73
N GLU A 125 9.87 16.08 8.11
CA GLU A 125 8.98 16.28 6.97
C GLU A 125 9.45 15.47 5.73
N ASN A 126 10.73 15.58 5.39
CA ASN A 126 11.30 14.82 4.28
C ASN A 126 11.30 13.30 4.55
N ALA A 127 11.54 12.90 5.80
CA ALA A 127 11.46 11.51 6.22
C ALA A 127 10.04 10.94 6.02
N LYS A 128 9.00 11.70 6.37
CA LYS A 128 7.59 11.32 6.13
C LYS A 128 7.27 11.17 4.65
N ILE A 129 7.76 12.07 3.80
CA ILE A 129 7.58 11.99 2.36
C ILE A 129 8.24 10.73 1.80
N LYS A 130 9.49 10.47 2.20
CA LYS A 130 10.23 9.27 1.78
C LYS A 130 9.60 7.99 2.30
N ALA A 131 9.20 7.97 3.57
CA ALA A 131 8.54 6.81 4.15
C ALA A 131 7.27 6.44 3.39
N ALA A 132 6.45 7.41 2.98
CA ALA A 132 5.21 7.17 2.24
C ALA A 132 5.42 6.56 0.84
N THR A 133 6.62 6.62 0.28
CA THR A 133 6.95 5.92 -0.98
C THR A 133 7.22 4.42 -0.80
N VAL A 134 7.50 4.00 0.43
CA VAL A 134 7.84 2.60 0.78
C VAL A 134 6.71 1.95 1.57
N VAL A 135 6.19 2.66 2.57
CA VAL A 135 5.11 2.21 3.44
C VAL A 135 4.00 3.25 3.41
N LYS A 136 2.81 2.85 2.97
CA LYS A 136 1.63 3.75 2.94
C LYS A 136 1.27 4.24 4.33
N ARG A 137 0.70 5.46 4.42
CA ARG A 137 0.16 5.96 5.68
C ARG A 137 -1.04 5.14 6.15
N PRO A 138 -1.37 5.20 7.44
CA PRO A 138 -2.56 4.53 7.97
C PRO A 138 -3.84 4.97 7.23
N GLY A 139 -4.57 3.99 6.71
CA GLY A 139 -5.76 4.22 5.89
C GLY A 139 -5.51 4.42 4.40
N GLU A 140 -4.26 4.60 3.95
CA GLU A 140 -3.89 4.72 2.54
C GLU A 140 -3.42 3.38 1.93
N SER A 141 -3.37 2.32 2.73
CA SER A 141 -2.97 0.98 2.32
C SER A 141 -4.18 0.12 2.00
N GLU A 142 -4.17 -0.56 0.85
CA GLU A 142 -5.18 -1.54 0.47
C GLU A 142 -5.28 -2.70 1.47
N HIS A 143 -4.18 -3.06 2.14
CA HIS A 143 -4.17 -4.06 3.20
C HIS A 143 -5.09 -3.72 4.38
N ASN A 144 -5.40 -2.44 4.60
CA ASN A 144 -6.34 -2.03 5.64
C ASN A 144 -7.80 -2.39 5.31
N THR A 145 -8.11 -2.78 4.07
CA THR A 145 -9.46 -3.22 3.68
C THR A 145 -9.77 -4.66 4.09
N GLY A 146 -8.75 -5.47 4.34
CA GLY A 146 -8.90 -6.92 4.48
C GLY A 146 -9.16 -7.66 3.17
N LEU A 147 -9.18 -6.96 2.02
CA LEU A 147 -9.48 -7.52 0.70
C LEU A 147 -8.23 -7.77 -0.16
N THR A 148 -7.08 -7.36 0.34
CA THR A 148 -5.80 -7.42 -0.38
C THR A 148 -4.85 -8.40 0.29
N LEU A 149 -4.09 -9.11 -0.53
CA LEU A 149 -3.01 -9.98 -0.08
C LEU A 149 -1.84 -9.93 -1.05
N ASP A 150 -0.64 -10.02 -0.49
CA ASP A 150 0.56 -10.34 -1.25
C ASP A 150 0.69 -11.85 -1.36
N ILE A 151 0.93 -12.35 -2.57
CA ILE A 151 1.01 -13.79 -2.83
C ILE A 151 2.29 -14.13 -3.59
N LEU A 152 2.90 -15.24 -3.22
CA LEU A 152 4.02 -15.84 -3.94
C LEU A 152 3.62 -17.19 -4.54
N GLY A 153 4.36 -17.60 -5.53
CA GLY A 153 4.29 -18.96 -6.12
C GLY A 153 5.59 -19.72 -5.94
N SER A 154 5.64 -20.94 -6.47
CA SER A 154 6.79 -21.84 -6.39
C SER A 154 8.11 -21.16 -6.74
N GLY A 155 9.12 -21.39 -5.91
CA GLY A 155 10.50 -20.93 -6.15
C GLY A 155 10.76 -19.46 -5.77
N HIS A 156 9.75 -18.73 -5.25
CA HIS A 156 9.90 -17.35 -4.82
C HIS A 156 9.73 -17.21 -3.32
N THR A 157 10.65 -16.46 -2.69
CA THR A 157 10.67 -16.17 -1.25
C THR A 157 10.44 -14.70 -0.94
N SER A 158 10.40 -13.84 -1.97
CA SER A 158 10.23 -12.39 -1.84
C SER A 158 9.47 -11.81 -3.03
N LEU A 159 8.81 -10.68 -2.79
CA LEU A 159 8.13 -9.89 -3.82
C LEU A 159 9.16 -9.09 -4.61
N THR A 160 9.52 -9.59 -5.77
CA THR A 160 10.46 -8.95 -6.70
C THR A 160 9.92 -8.99 -8.12
N GLU A 161 10.39 -8.11 -8.99
CA GLU A 161 10.01 -8.08 -10.40
C GLU A 161 10.22 -9.43 -11.12
N SER A 162 11.14 -10.26 -10.63
CA SER A 162 11.36 -11.60 -11.19
C SER A 162 10.13 -12.50 -11.09
N PHE A 163 9.22 -12.25 -10.13
CA PHE A 163 7.97 -12.98 -9.99
C PHE A 163 7.06 -12.83 -11.23
N GLU A 164 7.08 -11.68 -11.90
CA GLU A 164 6.29 -11.42 -13.11
C GLU A 164 6.63 -12.38 -14.27
N LYS A 165 7.81 -12.98 -14.24
CA LYS A 165 8.28 -13.94 -15.25
C LYS A 165 7.83 -15.37 -14.98
N THR A 166 7.16 -15.62 -13.86
CA THR A 166 6.75 -16.97 -13.45
C THR A 166 5.42 -17.38 -14.06
N PRO A 167 5.16 -18.71 -14.20
CA PRO A 167 3.84 -19.21 -14.55
C PRO A 167 2.74 -18.88 -13.52
N ALA A 168 3.14 -18.64 -12.27
CA ALA A 168 2.22 -18.30 -11.19
C ALA A 168 1.66 -16.87 -11.31
N PHE A 169 2.37 -15.99 -12.02
CA PHE A 169 1.93 -14.61 -12.27
C PHE A 169 1.04 -14.52 -13.53
N LYS A 170 1.27 -15.35 -14.52
CA LYS A 170 0.54 -15.39 -15.81
C LYS A 170 -0.77 -16.16 -15.71
#